data_d2eb46d9665e9058be8ecce0e9fec453
#
_entry.id   d2eb46d9665e9058be8ecce0e9fec453
#
_cell.length_a   1.000
_cell.length_b   1.000
_cell.length_c   1.000
_cell.angle_alpha   90.00
_cell.angle_beta   90.00
_cell.angle_gamma   90.00
#
_symmetry.space_group_name_H-M   'P 1'
#
loop_
_entity.id
_entity.type
_entity.pdbx_description
1 polymer ?
#
loop_
_entity_poly.entity_id
_entity_poly.type
_entity_poly.pdbx_seq_one_letter_code
_entity_poly.pdbx_strand_id
1 'polypeptide(L)'
;ARPVEWPRRLDCCGNPLLGKNDALSLAMMQNKIDDATESGADCICTACTYCQIQFDSVQANAACSEQPASMMPSILYTQLLGISMGIPERRLGVDLNKIKLEKLLNM
;
A
#
# COMPACT_ATOMS: atom_id res chain seq x y z
N ALA A 1 -2.54 0.60 -16.08
CA ALA A 1 -1.74 -0.08 -15.05
C ALA A 1 -1.44 -1.52 -15.48
N ARG A 2 -0.27 -1.99 -15.16
CA ARG A 2 0.14 -3.35 -15.47
C ARG A 2 0.33 -4.14 -14.17
N PRO A 3 -0.36 -5.29 -13.99
CA PRO A 3 -0.18 -6.11 -12.80
C PRO A 3 1.21 -6.78 -12.79
N VAL A 4 1.80 -6.83 -11.61
CA VAL A 4 3.08 -7.49 -11.38
C VAL A 4 2.81 -8.79 -10.62
N GLU A 5 3.40 -9.90 -11.10
CA GLU A 5 3.35 -11.18 -10.38
C GLU A 5 4.36 -11.15 -9.24
N TRP A 6 3.91 -11.54 -8.04
CA TRP A 6 4.78 -11.60 -6.87
C TRP A 6 4.34 -12.72 -5.93
N PRO A 7 5.31 -13.43 -5.30
CA PRO A 7 5.00 -14.65 -4.54
C PRO A 7 4.05 -14.44 -3.36
N ARG A 8 4.15 -13.30 -2.66
CA ARG A 8 3.40 -13.05 -1.43
C ARG A 8 2.08 -12.30 -1.64
N ARG A 9 1.60 -12.18 -2.85
CA ARG A 9 0.39 -11.40 -3.14
C ARG A 9 -0.85 -11.87 -2.37
N LEU A 10 -0.92 -13.16 -2.05
CA LEU A 10 -2.05 -13.74 -1.33
C LEU A 10 -1.81 -13.87 0.17
N ASP A 11 -0.63 -13.50 0.65
CA ASP A 11 -0.33 -13.52 2.08
C ASP A 11 -1.14 -12.44 2.81
N CYS A 12 -1.46 -12.69 4.07
CA CYS A 12 -2.14 -11.71 4.92
C CYS A 12 -1.26 -10.49 5.16
N CYS A 13 -1.84 -9.29 5.13
CA CYS A 13 -1.12 -8.05 5.41
C CYS A 13 -0.74 -7.87 6.89
N GLY A 14 -1.35 -8.66 7.78
CA GLY A 14 -1.09 -8.60 9.21
C GLY A 14 -2.00 -7.66 9.98
N ASN A 15 -2.87 -6.88 9.32
CA ASN A 15 -3.74 -5.92 10.00
C ASN A 15 -4.61 -6.54 11.11
N PRO A 16 -5.17 -7.76 10.96
CA PRO A 16 -5.96 -8.38 12.03
C PRO A 16 -5.20 -8.60 13.34
N LEU A 17 -3.88 -8.61 13.30
CA LEU A 17 -3.04 -8.78 14.50
C LEU A 17 -2.63 -7.46 15.14
N LEU A 18 -2.94 -6.34 14.50
CA LEU A 18 -2.64 -5.02 15.04
C LEU A 18 -3.44 -4.80 16.33
N GLY A 19 -2.76 -4.38 17.38
CA GLY A 19 -3.36 -4.25 18.70
C GLY A 19 -3.29 -5.52 19.55
N LYS A 20 -2.94 -6.66 18.95
CA LYS A 20 -2.77 -7.94 19.66
C LYS A 20 -1.31 -8.39 19.66
N ASN A 21 -0.66 -8.34 18.50
CA ASN A 21 0.76 -8.65 18.35
C ASN A 21 1.31 -7.73 17.26
N ASP A 22 1.65 -6.52 17.65
CA ASP A 22 2.11 -5.50 16.71
C ASP A 22 3.40 -5.89 16.00
N ALA A 23 4.32 -6.54 16.70
CA ALA A 23 5.58 -6.98 16.12
C ALA A 23 5.35 -7.95 14.96
N LEU A 24 4.45 -8.92 15.13
CA LEU A 24 4.11 -9.88 14.08
C LEU A 24 3.34 -9.19 12.95
N SER A 25 2.39 -8.31 13.30
CA SER A 25 1.63 -7.54 12.30
C SER A 25 2.56 -6.75 11.39
N LEU A 26 3.50 -6.02 11.97
CA LEU A 26 4.46 -5.21 11.20
C LEU A 26 5.43 -6.08 10.39
N ALA A 27 5.83 -7.23 10.92
CA ALA A 27 6.69 -8.16 10.18
C ALA A 27 5.98 -8.73 8.95
N MET A 28 4.71 -9.09 9.07
CA MET A 28 3.90 -9.59 7.95
C MET A 28 3.74 -8.51 6.88
N MET A 29 3.45 -7.28 7.29
CA MET A 29 3.37 -6.13 6.40
C MET A 29 4.68 -5.92 5.66
N GLN A 30 5.79 -5.87 6.39
CA GLN A 30 7.11 -5.60 5.82
C GLN A 30 7.53 -6.70 4.83
N ASN A 31 7.22 -7.95 5.13
CA ASN A 31 7.53 -9.06 4.22
C ASN A 31 6.82 -8.89 2.87
N LYS A 32 5.56 -8.46 2.89
CA LYS A 32 4.83 -8.19 1.64
C LYS A 32 5.42 -6.99 0.90
N ILE A 33 5.75 -5.92 1.61
CA ILE A 33 6.36 -4.73 1.01
C ILE A 33 7.69 -5.06 0.35
N ASP A 34 8.53 -5.82 1.04
CA ASP A 34 9.83 -6.21 0.52
C ASP A 34 9.69 -7.07 -0.74
N ASP A 35 8.75 -8.01 -0.73
CA ASP A 35 8.51 -8.87 -1.88
C ASP A 35 8.00 -8.08 -3.08
N ALA A 36 7.06 -7.16 -2.85
CA ALA A 36 6.54 -6.30 -3.92
C ALA A 36 7.65 -5.41 -4.50
N THR A 37 8.50 -4.88 -3.64
CA THR A 37 9.63 -4.04 -4.05
C THR A 37 10.62 -4.84 -4.90
N GLU A 38 10.97 -6.05 -4.47
CA GLU A 38 11.88 -6.94 -5.22
C GLU A 38 11.28 -7.34 -6.56
N SER A 39 9.97 -7.46 -6.64
CA SER A 39 9.26 -7.82 -7.87
C SER A 39 9.11 -6.65 -8.83
N GLY A 40 9.55 -5.46 -8.46
CA GLY A 40 9.54 -4.28 -9.31
C GLY A 40 8.23 -3.51 -9.33
N ALA A 41 7.38 -3.68 -8.33
CA ALA A 41 6.11 -2.96 -8.24
C ALA A 41 6.33 -1.51 -7.86
N ASP A 42 5.51 -0.61 -8.42
CA ASP A 42 5.52 0.81 -8.08
C ASP A 42 4.54 1.12 -6.95
N CYS A 43 3.50 0.29 -6.79
CA CYS A 43 2.54 0.42 -5.69
C CYS A 43 1.84 -0.93 -5.46
N ILE A 44 1.18 -1.03 -4.31
CA ILE A 44 0.34 -2.19 -3.98
C ILE A 44 -1.12 -1.79 -4.16
N CYS A 45 -1.87 -2.58 -4.94
CA CYS A 45 -3.30 -2.39 -5.11
C CYS A 45 -4.04 -3.32 -4.14
N THR A 46 -4.94 -2.77 -3.34
CA THR A 46 -5.68 -3.52 -2.32
C THR A 46 -7.18 -3.51 -2.62
N ALA A 47 -7.85 -4.59 -2.29
CA ALA A 47 -9.31 -4.67 -2.38
C ALA A 47 -9.98 -4.47 -1.00
N CYS A 48 -9.24 -4.63 0.07
CA CYS A 48 -9.73 -4.54 1.44
C CYS A 48 -9.30 -3.22 2.09
N THR A 49 -10.24 -2.53 2.74
CA THR A 49 -9.92 -1.26 3.42
C THR A 49 -8.94 -1.45 4.57
N TYR A 50 -8.99 -2.58 5.27
CA TYR A 50 -8.03 -2.88 6.34
C TYR A 50 -6.63 -3.08 5.79
N CYS A 51 -6.49 -3.71 4.64
CA CYS A 51 -5.18 -3.83 3.98
C CYS A 51 -4.67 -2.46 3.53
N GLN A 52 -5.56 -1.60 3.06
CA GLN A 52 -5.19 -0.23 2.70
C GLN A 52 -4.68 0.54 3.92
N ILE A 53 -5.35 0.42 5.07
CA ILE A 53 -4.90 1.04 6.32
C ILE A 53 -3.51 0.52 6.70
N GLN A 54 -3.29 -0.79 6.58
CA GLN A 54 -2.02 -1.42 6.92
C GLN A 54 -0.87 -0.89 6.06
N PHE A 55 -1.07 -0.82 4.75
CA PHE A 55 -0.02 -0.39 3.82
C PHE A 55 0.10 1.13 3.70
N ASP A 56 -0.88 1.88 4.16
CA ASP A 56 -0.82 3.35 4.12
C ASP A 56 -0.52 3.93 5.50
N SER A 57 -1.51 4.01 6.37
CA SER A 57 -1.35 4.66 7.68
C SER A 57 -0.38 3.94 8.60
N VAL A 58 -0.47 2.63 8.70
CA VAL A 58 0.40 1.84 9.59
C VAL A 58 1.82 1.87 9.08
N GLN A 59 2.04 1.71 7.78
CA GLN A 59 3.37 1.80 7.19
C GLN A 59 3.99 3.18 7.40
N ALA A 60 3.22 4.25 7.20
CA ALA A 60 3.70 5.61 7.40
C ALA A 60 4.12 5.84 8.87
N ASN A 61 3.32 5.36 9.82
CA ASN A 61 3.65 5.49 11.23
C ASN A 61 4.88 4.68 11.63
N ALA A 62 5.01 3.47 11.11
CA ALA A 62 6.17 2.61 11.38
C ALA A 62 7.44 3.19 10.78
N ALA A 63 7.35 3.87 9.65
CA ALA A 63 8.50 4.45 8.95
C ALA A 63 8.96 5.79 9.53
N CYS A 64 8.23 6.39 10.48
CA CYS A 64 8.59 7.69 11.05
C CYS A 64 9.98 7.68 11.71
N SER A 65 10.45 6.53 12.18
CA SER A 65 11.77 6.39 12.81
C SER A 65 12.81 5.77 11.90
N GLU A 66 12.44 5.41 10.66
CA GLU A 66 13.32 4.74 9.69
C GLU A 66 13.25 5.44 8.33
N GLN A 67 13.85 4.86 7.31
CA GLN A 67 14.05 5.54 6.02
C GLN A 67 12.75 5.70 5.23
N PRO A 68 12.28 6.94 5.00
CA PRO A 68 11.08 7.17 4.20
C PRO A 68 11.18 6.70 2.75
N ALA A 69 12.42 6.56 2.24
CA ALA A 69 12.69 6.19 0.85
C ALA A 69 12.27 4.77 0.50
N SER A 70 12.06 3.90 1.50
CA SER A 70 11.70 2.50 1.28
C SER A 70 10.20 2.23 1.42
N MET A 71 9.38 3.27 1.58
CA MET A 71 7.94 3.09 1.68
C MET A 71 7.33 2.74 0.33
N MET A 72 6.40 1.77 0.36
CA MET A 72 5.67 1.33 -0.81
C MET A 72 4.27 1.95 -0.79
N PRO A 73 3.93 2.82 -1.76
CA PRO A 73 2.57 3.37 -1.82
C PRO A 73 1.53 2.28 -2.04
N SER A 74 0.33 2.50 -1.55
CA SER A 74 -0.79 1.60 -1.76
C SER A 74 -2.01 2.38 -2.23
N ILE A 75 -2.86 1.71 -3.02
CA ILE A 75 -4.07 2.29 -3.56
C ILE A 75 -5.19 1.26 -3.50
N LEU A 76 -6.40 1.71 -3.14
CA LEU A 76 -7.56 0.83 -3.22
C LEU A 76 -7.91 0.55 -4.67
N TYR A 77 -8.38 -0.66 -4.95
CA TYR A 77 -8.80 -1.05 -6.29
C TYR A 77 -9.83 -0.07 -6.87
N THR A 78 -10.77 0.38 -6.04
CA THR A 78 -11.79 1.33 -6.45
C THR A 78 -11.21 2.71 -6.81
N GLN A 79 -10.15 3.13 -6.11
CA GLN A 79 -9.46 4.37 -6.45
C GLN A 79 -8.74 4.23 -7.79
N LEU A 80 -8.05 3.12 -8.00
CA LEU A 80 -7.35 2.85 -9.26
C LEU A 80 -8.32 2.79 -10.44
N LEU A 81 -9.46 2.11 -10.25
CA LEU A 81 -10.51 2.03 -11.26
C LEU A 81 -11.04 3.43 -11.60
N GLY A 82 -11.29 4.25 -10.57
CA GLY A 82 -11.78 5.62 -10.77
C GLY A 82 -10.80 6.48 -11.55
N ILE A 83 -9.49 6.36 -11.26
CA ILE A 83 -8.45 7.07 -12.00
C ILE A 83 -8.47 6.63 -13.48
N SER A 84 -8.60 5.34 -13.74
CA SER A 84 -8.67 4.80 -15.09
C SER A 84 -9.90 5.30 -15.86
N MET A 85 -10.96 5.64 -15.14
CA MET A 85 -12.19 6.19 -15.73
C MET A 85 -12.14 7.71 -15.91
N GLY A 86 -11.04 8.35 -15.52
CA GLY A 86 -10.88 9.81 -15.65
C GLY A 86 -11.48 10.64 -14.52
N ILE A 87 -11.84 10.00 -13.40
CA ILE A 87 -12.38 10.73 -12.23
C ILE A 87 -11.22 11.45 -11.54
N PRO A 88 -11.37 12.74 -11.17
CA PRO A 88 -10.33 13.50 -10.48
C PRO A 88 -9.93 12.84 -9.14
N GLU A 89 -8.65 12.87 -8.83
CA GLU A 89 -8.06 12.22 -7.65
C GLU A 89 -8.71 12.65 -6.34
N ARG A 90 -9.01 13.95 -6.21
CA ARG A 90 -9.63 14.51 -5.01
C ARG A 90 -11.02 13.94 -4.73
N ARG A 91 -11.72 13.51 -5.77
CA ARG A 91 -13.06 12.90 -5.63
C ARG A 91 -12.97 11.43 -5.21
N LEU A 92 -11.81 10.83 -5.37
CA LEU A 92 -11.55 9.43 -5.01
C LEU A 92 -10.88 9.30 -3.64
N GLY A 93 -10.51 10.42 -3.01
CA GLY A 93 -9.83 10.40 -1.73
C GLY A 93 -8.36 10.01 -1.80
N VAL A 94 -7.76 9.97 -3.00
CA VAL A 94 -6.36 9.60 -3.19
C VAL A 94 -5.42 10.59 -2.49
N ASP A 95 -5.78 11.86 -2.46
CA ASP A 95 -5.02 12.90 -1.77
C ASP A 95 -5.01 12.73 -0.25
N LEU A 96 -5.91 11.91 0.31
CA LEU A 96 -5.95 11.59 1.73
C LEU A 96 -5.01 10.45 2.12
N ASN A 97 -4.46 9.74 1.14
CA ASN A 97 -3.48 8.69 1.40
C ASN A 97 -2.23 9.29 2.06
N LYS A 98 -1.73 8.62 3.10
CA LYS A 98 -0.57 9.10 3.88
C LYS A 98 0.72 9.01 3.07
N ILE A 99 0.86 7.94 2.29
CA ILE A 99 2.00 7.75 1.39
C ILE A 99 1.55 8.18 0.00
N LYS A 100 2.21 9.19 -0.56
CA LYS A 100 1.77 9.81 -1.80
C LYS A 100 2.06 8.95 -3.02
N LEU A 101 1.16 9.00 -3.99
CA LEU A 101 1.22 8.23 -5.23
C LEU A 101 1.73 9.06 -6.40
N GLU A 102 2.52 10.09 -6.14
CA GLU A 102 2.96 11.05 -7.16
C GLU A 102 3.62 10.38 -8.36
N LYS A 103 4.47 9.40 -8.11
CA LYS A 103 5.15 8.68 -9.17
C LYS A 103 4.17 7.92 -10.07
N LEU A 104 3.13 7.34 -9.47
CA LEU A 104 2.10 6.62 -10.21
C LEU A 104 1.21 7.58 -11.01
N LEU A 105 0.85 8.71 -10.40
CA LEU A 105 -0.06 9.67 -11.01
C LEU A 105 0.58 10.47 -12.13
N ASN A 106 1.90 10.57 -12.14
CA ASN A 106 2.66 11.28 -13.18
C ASN A 106 3.09 10.38 -14.34
N MET A 107 2.66 9.15 -14.36
CA MET A 107 2.94 8.24 -15.48
C MET A 107 1.93 8.44 -16.63
#